data_5476349c94f9ead71b59f65336562ab4
#
_entry.id   5476349c94f9ead71b59f65336562ab4
#
_cell.length_a   1.000
_cell.length_b   1.000
_cell.length_c   1.000
_cell.angle_alpha   90.00
_cell.angle_beta   90.00
_cell.angle_gamma   90.00
#
_symmetry.space_group_name_H-M   'P 1'
#
loop_
_entity.id
_entity.type
_entity.pdbx_description
1 polymer ?
#
loop_
_entity_poly.entity_id
_entity_poly.type
_entity_poly.pdbx_seq_one_letter_code
_entity_poly.pdbx_strand_id
1 'polypeptide(L)'
;MKEISLRYGMNPNQSKAKVYVAENGPIKILNGEASYINFLDALNAFQLVRELRQATGQPAAASFKHVSPAGAAVYSPLYDLLAKSYFIEDIELSPLAVAYVRARGTDRISSFGDCAAFSDEVDVTVANLLKTEVSDIIVAPSYSQEALEILKQKKKGKYLILEIDPNYVPAPIEERTVFGITLEQERNDVRIGKEVFDNIVTTQCDIPDRAKQDLLVALITLKYTQSNSVCFALDGQTIGIGAGQQSRIHCTRLAAEKADNWWLRQHPRALNMKFREGISRVEVNNAIDGWLNDNITEAENQQWKQCFQEVPERLSKSEKQQWIKRLKEVSYTSDAFLPFRDNLDRAAQSGVKYVVQTGNSIRDDEVERAANEHGMVMAHSRI
;
A
#
# COMPACT_ATOMS: atom_id res chain seq x y z
N MET A 1 20.22 -27.49 1.69
CA MET A 1 19.30 -26.41 2.18
C MET A 1 19.64 -26.11 3.64
N LYS A 2 19.75 -24.83 3.96
CA LYS A 2 19.92 -24.36 5.34
C LYS A 2 18.55 -24.30 6.02
N GLU A 3 18.41 -24.93 7.18
CA GLU A 3 17.22 -24.82 8.02
C GLU A 3 17.38 -23.62 8.97
N ILE A 4 16.33 -22.79 9.07
CA ILE A 4 16.25 -21.68 10.02
C ILE A 4 15.00 -21.89 10.85
N SER A 5 15.15 -21.99 12.17
CA SER A 5 14.03 -22.02 13.11
C SER A 5 13.37 -20.65 13.19
N LEU A 6 12.05 -20.62 13.20
CA LEU A 6 11.25 -19.41 13.30
C LEU A 6 10.62 -19.29 14.69
N ARG A 7 10.30 -18.07 15.12
CA ARG A 7 9.66 -17.83 16.42
C ARG A 7 8.31 -18.55 16.55
N TYR A 8 7.51 -18.55 15.48
CA TYR A 8 6.21 -19.24 15.36
C TYR A 8 5.77 -19.26 13.88
N GLY A 9 4.70 -19.99 13.58
CA GLY A 9 4.10 -20.07 12.24
C GLY A 9 3.27 -18.84 11.85
N MET A 10 2.14 -19.05 11.18
CA MET A 10 1.21 -17.97 10.84
C MET A 10 0.58 -17.34 12.10
N ASN A 11 0.35 -18.17 13.11
CA ASN A 11 -0.25 -17.75 14.38
C ASN A 11 0.64 -18.17 15.56
N PRO A 12 0.60 -17.44 16.70
CA PRO A 12 1.47 -17.71 17.86
C PRO A 12 1.32 -19.11 18.46
N ASN A 13 0.16 -19.76 18.31
CA ASN A 13 -0.07 -21.15 18.77
C ASN A 13 0.66 -22.19 17.93
N GLN A 14 1.19 -21.84 16.76
CA GLN A 14 2.00 -22.70 15.89
C GLN A 14 3.48 -22.57 16.28
N SER A 15 3.85 -23.05 17.46
CA SER A 15 5.16 -22.85 18.08
C SER A 15 6.34 -23.50 17.35
N LYS A 16 6.08 -24.51 16.52
CA LYS A 16 7.10 -25.20 15.70
C LYS A 16 6.98 -24.70 14.26
N ALA A 17 7.88 -23.82 13.86
CA ALA A 17 7.93 -23.29 12.50
C ALA A 17 9.39 -23.22 12.02
N LYS A 18 9.61 -23.49 10.75
CA LYS A 18 10.92 -23.48 10.11
C LYS A 18 10.80 -22.93 8.69
N VAL A 19 11.89 -22.39 8.20
CA VAL A 19 12.08 -22.07 6.78
C VAL A 19 13.32 -22.80 6.27
N TYR A 20 13.25 -23.31 5.07
CA TYR A 20 14.35 -23.96 4.38
C TYR A 20 14.81 -23.06 3.23
N VAL A 21 16.06 -22.62 3.29
CA VAL A 21 16.66 -21.75 2.29
C VAL A 21 17.73 -22.53 1.54
N ALA A 22 17.76 -22.46 0.22
CA ALA A 22 18.85 -23.03 -0.57
C ALA A 22 20.19 -22.43 -0.12
N GLU A 23 21.30 -23.13 -0.31
CA GLU A 23 22.62 -22.66 0.13
C GLU A 23 22.98 -21.29 -0.49
N ASN A 24 22.55 -21.09 -1.76
CA ASN A 24 22.62 -19.82 -2.48
C ASN A 24 21.21 -19.20 -2.62
N GLY A 25 20.38 -19.32 -1.59
CA GLY A 25 19.02 -18.77 -1.61
C GLY A 25 18.99 -17.25 -1.58
N PRO A 26 17.86 -16.66 -2.00
CA PRO A 26 17.78 -15.22 -2.27
C PRO A 26 17.83 -14.33 -1.03
N ILE A 27 17.73 -14.88 0.19
CA ILE A 27 17.50 -14.07 1.39
C ILE A 27 18.53 -14.33 2.48
N LYS A 28 18.97 -13.23 3.14
CA LYS A 28 19.82 -13.27 4.34
C LYS A 28 19.16 -12.50 5.48
N ILE A 29 19.27 -13.02 6.69
CA ILE A 29 18.88 -12.30 7.91
C ILE A 29 20.14 -11.58 8.43
N LEU A 30 20.13 -10.25 8.36
CA LEU A 30 21.23 -9.41 8.84
C LEU A 30 21.10 -9.07 10.32
N ASN A 31 19.88 -9.06 10.87
CA ASN A 31 19.58 -8.81 12.27
C ASN A 31 18.20 -9.33 12.64
N GLY A 32 18.00 -9.66 13.92
CA GLY A 32 16.69 -10.04 14.48
C GLY A 32 16.29 -11.49 14.21
N GLU A 33 15.07 -11.84 14.62
CA GLU A 33 14.47 -13.17 14.46
C GLU A 33 13.13 -13.08 13.74
N ALA A 34 12.94 -13.91 12.73
CA ALA A 34 11.73 -13.92 11.91
C ALA A 34 10.67 -14.89 12.44
N SER A 35 9.39 -14.57 12.17
CA SER A 35 8.28 -15.54 12.17
C SER A 35 7.95 -15.96 10.74
N TYR A 36 7.08 -16.95 10.60
CA TYR A 36 6.60 -17.42 9.29
C TYR A 36 5.95 -16.30 8.47
N ILE A 37 5.05 -15.51 9.11
CA ILE A 37 4.38 -14.40 8.45
C ILE A 37 5.35 -13.29 8.03
N ASN A 38 6.45 -13.08 8.79
CA ASN A 38 7.46 -12.10 8.42
C ASN A 38 8.14 -12.44 7.08
N PHE A 39 8.40 -13.72 6.81
CA PHE A 39 8.92 -14.14 5.52
C PHE A 39 7.90 -13.95 4.40
N LEU A 40 6.62 -14.28 4.63
CA LEU A 40 5.58 -14.06 3.63
C LEU A 40 5.42 -12.57 3.30
N ASP A 41 5.38 -11.70 4.31
CA ASP A 41 5.33 -10.26 4.10
C ASP A 41 6.53 -9.77 3.30
N ALA A 42 7.75 -10.11 3.72
CA ALA A 42 8.98 -9.64 3.10
C ALA A 42 9.13 -10.12 1.65
N LEU A 43 8.85 -11.41 1.38
CA LEU A 43 9.00 -11.99 0.04
C LEU A 43 7.98 -11.42 -0.96
N ASN A 44 6.72 -11.22 -0.54
CA ASN A 44 5.71 -10.59 -1.40
C ASN A 44 5.98 -9.11 -1.59
N ALA A 45 6.28 -8.39 -0.51
CA ALA A 45 6.57 -6.96 -0.57
C ALA A 45 7.78 -6.65 -1.45
N PHE A 46 8.85 -7.47 -1.37
CA PHE A 46 10.02 -7.26 -2.22
C PHE A 46 9.74 -7.51 -3.70
N GLN A 47 8.99 -8.55 -4.04
CA GLN A 47 8.57 -8.78 -5.43
C GLN A 47 7.78 -7.59 -5.97
N LEU A 48 6.84 -7.04 -5.19
CA LEU A 48 6.06 -5.87 -5.54
C LEU A 48 6.96 -4.66 -5.86
N VAL A 49 7.86 -4.27 -4.95
CA VAL A 49 8.70 -3.09 -5.17
C VAL A 49 9.71 -3.29 -6.31
N ARG A 50 10.21 -4.51 -6.51
CA ARG A 50 11.07 -4.86 -7.64
C ARG A 50 10.32 -4.68 -8.98
N GLU A 51 9.09 -5.15 -9.06
CA GLU A 51 8.26 -5.02 -10.27
C GLU A 51 7.88 -3.54 -10.53
N LEU A 52 7.54 -2.78 -9.50
CA LEU A 52 7.32 -1.33 -9.60
C LEU A 52 8.57 -0.61 -10.16
N ARG A 53 9.75 -0.95 -9.63
CA ARG A 53 11.03 -0.38 -10.08
C ARG A 53 11.29 -0.68 -11.56
N GLN A 54 11.00 -1.90 -11.99
CA GLN A 54 11.18 -2.34 -13.38
C GLN A 54 10.19 -1.67 -14.34
N ALA A 55 8.92 -1.55 -13.94
CA ALA A 55 7.86 -1.00 -14.78
C ALA A 55 7.96 0.53 -14.93
N THR A 56 8.39 1.24 -13.89
CA THR A 56 8.36 2.71 -13.86
C THR A 56 9.74 3.36 -14.00
N GLY A 57 10.81 2.62 -13.75
CA GLY A 57 12.17 3.16 -13.68
C GLY A 57 12.45 4.03 -12.44
N GLN A 58 11.48 4.18 -11.53
CA GLN A 58 11.60 5.00 -10.32
C GLN A 58 11.90 4.14 -9.09
N PRO A 59 12.65 4.66 -8.09
CA PRO A 59 12.74 4.02 -6.78
C PRO A 59 11.35 3.76 -6.21
N ALA A 60 11.15 2.55 -5.65
CA ALA A 60 9.86 2.10 -5.16
C ALA A 60 9.95 1.58 -3.72
N ALA A 61 8.86 1.76 -2.97
CA ALA A 61 8.71 1.23 -1.62
C ALA A 61 7.28 0.73 -1.38
N ALA A 62 7.15 -0.19 -0.42
CA ALA A 62 5.87 -0.68 0.04
C ALA A 62 5.83 -0.80 1.57
N SER A 63 4.65 -0.61 2.13
CA SER A 63 4.28 -0.94 3.50
C SER A 63 3.36 -2.16 3.45
N PHE A 64 3.80 -3.28 4.01
CA PHE A 64 3.11 -4.56 3.93
C PHE A 64 2.70 -5.05 5.32
N LYS A 65 1.54 -5.69 5.42
CA LYS A 65 1.07 -6.27 6.66
C LYS A 65 0.08 -7.40 6.39
N HIS A 66 0.24 -8.51 7.12
CA HIS A 66 -0.63 -9.69 6.97
C HIS A 66 -0.75 -10.18 5.53
N VAL A 67 0.40 -10.27 4.85
CA VAL A 67 0.55 -10.75 3.47
C VAL A 67 -0.22 -9.91 2.44
N SER A 68 -0.42 -8.62 2.74
CA SER A 68 -1.08 -7.67 1.84
C SER A 68 -0.45 -6.28 1.94
N PRO A 69 -0.40 -5.51 0.85
CA PRO A 69 0.06 -4.14 0.89
C PRO A 69 -0.95 -3.24 1.64
N ALA A 70 -0.47 -2.53 2.66
CA ALA A 70 -1.16 -1.39 3.22
C ALA A 70 -1.01 -0.16 2.32
N GLY A 71 0.10 -0.09 1.59
CA GLY A 71 0.37 0.90 0.57
C GLY A 71 1.64 0.61 -0.20
N ALA A 72 1.72 1.15 -1.42
CA ALA A 72 2.87 1.08 -2.29
C ALA A 72 3.03 2.40 -3.07
N ALA A 73 4.25 2.75 -3.39
CA ALA A 73 4.54 3.97 -4.14
C ALA A 73 5.88 3.88 -4.87
N VAL A 74 5.98 4.69 -5.91
CA VAL A 74 7.24 5.04 -6.56
C VAL A 74 7.61 6.48 -6.20
N TYR A 75 8.85 6.87 -6.46
CA TYR A 75 9.26 8.25 -6.26
C TYR A 75 8.39 9.21 -7.09
N SER A 76 7.82 10.18 -6.42
CA SER A 76 7.16 11.36 -6.99
C SER A 76 7.34 12.52 -6.00
N PRO A 77 7.64 13.74 -6.45
CA PRO A 77 7.82 14.88 -5.55
C PRO A 77 6.62 15.08 -4.61
N LEU A 78 6.89 15.46 -3.37
CA LEU A 78 5.85 15.79 -2.40
C LEU A 78 5.47 17.28 -2.55
N TYR A 79 4.18 17.57 -2.48
CA TYR A 79 3.70 18.94 -2.33
C TYR A 79 3.49 19.26 -0.84
N ASP A 80 3.50 20.54 -0.49
CA ASP A 80 3.56 21.01 0.91
C ASP A 80 2.48 20.42 1.83
N LEU A 81 1.22 20.38 1.36
CA LEU A 81 0.12 19.82 2.16
C LEU A 81 0.32 18.33 2.44
N LEU A 82 0.85 17.58 1.46
CA LEU A 82 1.12 16.16 1.63
C LEU A 82 2.29 15.94 2.59
N ALA A 83 3.37 16.71 2.43
CA ALA A 83 4.52 16.67 3.34
C ALA A 83 4.08 16.95 4.79
N LYS A 84 3.22 17.94 5.00
CA LYS A 84 2.62 18.27 6.29
C LYS A 84 1.78 17.11 6.85
N SER A 85 0.92 16.52 6.03
CA SER A 85 0.08 15.38 6.46
C SER A 85 0.90 14.14 6.84
N TYR A 86 2.14 14.04 6.34
CA TYR A 86 3.09 12.97 6.63
C TYR A 86 4.10 13.32 7.73
N PHE A 87 4.03 14.55 8.29
CA PHE A 87 4.92 15.06 9.36
C PHE A 87 6.40 15.11 8.96
N ILE A 88 6.69 15.58 7.75
CA ILE A 88 8.04 15.62 7.15
C ILE A 88 8.36 16.97 6.46
N GLU A 89 7.71 18.07 6.87
CA GLU A 89 7.80 19.38 6.21
C GLU A 89 9.23 19.90 6.07
N ASP A 90 10.09 19.68 7.07
CA ASP A 90 11.43 20.24 7.14
C ASP A 90 12.52 19.16 7.01
N ILE A 91 12.20 18.02 6.39
CA ILE A 91 13.13 16.89 6.28
C ILE A 91 13.53 16.71 4.82
N GLU A 92 14.81 16.84 4.52
CA GLU A 92 15.35 16.47 3.21
C GLU A 92 15.38 14.95 3.09
N LEU A 93 14.71 14.44 2.06
CA LEU A 93 14.53 13.01 1.83
C LEU A 93 15.14 12.58 0.49
N SER A 94 15.80 11.42 0.49
CA SER A 94 16.19 10.76 -0.75
C SER A 94 14.95 10.30 -1.54
N PRO A 95 15.07 10.08 -2.87
CA PRO A 95 13.96 9.56 -3.67
C PRO A 95 13.35 8.27 -3.11
N LEU A 96 14.16 7.36 -2.58
CA LEU A 96 13.70 6.12 -1.95
C LEU A 96 12.93 6.38 -0.65
N ALA A 97 13.41 7.33 0.17
CA ALA A 97 12.72 7.75 1.38
C ALA A 97 11.35 8.39 1.08
N VAL A 98 11.26 9.21 0.02
CA VAL A 98 9.99 9.78 -0.46
C VAL A 98 9.02 8.67 -0.88
N ALA A 99 9.48 7.67 -1.64
CA ALA A 99 8.63 6.54 -2.01
C ALA A 99 8.07 5.82 -0.78
N TYR A 100 8.88 5.59 0.27
CA TYR A 100 8.40 4.96 1.50
C TYR A 100 7.40 5.82 2.27
N VAL A 101 7.67 7.11 2.41
CA VAL A 101 6.74 8.03 3.08
C VAL A 101 5.38 8.01 2.38
N ARG A 102 5.36 7.99 1.05
CA ARG A 102 4.15 7.88 0.24
C ARG A 102 3.45 6.52 0.43
N ALA A 103 4.19 5.42 0.35
CA ALA A 103 3.65 4.07 0.54
C ALA A 103 3.02 3.91 1.92
N ARG A 104 3.73 4.29 2.98
CA ARG A 104 3.23 4.26 4.36
C ARG A 104 2.07 5.24 4.57
N GLY A 105 2.08 6.35 3.84
CA GLY A 105 1.07 7.40 3.88
C GLY A 105 -0.30 6.98 3.33
N THR A 106 -0.37 5.94 2.50
CA THR A 106 -1.62 5.40 1.95
C THR A 106 -2.63 5.06 3.04
N ASP A 107 -2.17 4.30 4.05
CA ASP A 107 -2.98 3.89 5.21
C ASP A 107 -2.07 3.83 6.45
N ARG A 108 -1.96 4.96 7.13
CA ARG A 108 -1.06 5.10 8.28
C ARG A 108 -1.46 4.24 9.48
N ILE A 109 -2.74 3.89 9.60
CA ILE A 109 -3.23 3.03 10.66
C ILE A 109 -2.83 1.58 10.40
N SER A 110 -3.05 1.09 9.18
CA SER A 110 -2.66 -0.27 8.80
C SER A 110 -1.14 -0.44 8.76
N SER A 111 -0.38 0.62 8.49
CA SER A 111 1.09 0.59 8.44
C SER A 111 1.77 0.56 9.82
N PHE A 112 1.02 0.53 10.92
CA PHE A 112 1.58 0.34 12.26
C PHE A 112 2.12 -1.08 12.40
N GLY A 113 3.43 -1.23 12.60
CA GLY A 113 4.10 -2.52 12.67
C GLY A 113 4.25 -3.21 11.30
N ASP A 114 4.48 -2.44 10.25
CA ASP A 114 4.61 -2.93 8.87
C ASP A 114 5.91 -3.70 8.61
N CYS A 115 5.93 -4.37 7.47
CA CYS A 115 7.11 -4.77 6.73
C CYS A 115 7.39 -3.68 5.70
N ALA A 116 8.46 -2.93 5.90
CA ALA A 116 8.94 -1.91 4.98
C ALA A 116 9.81 -2.53 3.89
N ALA A 117 9.40 -2.44 2.64
CA ALA A 117 10.13 -3.00 1.50
C ALA A 117 10.64 -1.90 0.56
N PHE A 118 11.84 -2.11 0.02
CA PHE A 118 12.55 -1.16 -0.81
C PHE A 118 13.12 -1.82 -2.06
N SER A 119 13.05 -1.13 -3.19
CA SER A 119 13.55 -1.62 -4.48
C SER A 119 15.06 -1.43 -4.67
N ASP A 120 15.65 -0.49 -3.97
CA ASP A 120 17.04 -0.04 -4.13
C ASP A 120 17.76 -0.09 -2.75
N GLU A 121 19.08 0.23 -2.74
CA GLU A 121 19.86 0.29 -1.50
C GLU A 121 19.27 1.28 -0.50
N VAL A 122 19.08 0.82 0.74
CA VAL A 122 18.59 1.65 1.84
C VAL A 122 19.69 2.60 2.33
N ASP A 123 19.42 3.88 2.23
CA ASP A 123 20.29 4.97 2.66
C ASP A 123 19.97 5.44 4.11
N VAL A 124 20.75 6.40 4.57
CA VAL A 124 20.64 6.98 5.92
C VAL A 124 19.31 7.72 6.12
N THR A 125 18.75 8.35 5.07
CA THR A 125 17.48 9.06 5.20
C THR A 125 16.32 8.11 5.44
N VAL A 126 16.28 6.96 4.74
CA VAL A 126 15.33 5.88 5.00
C VAL A 126 15.50 5.32 6.42
N ALA A 127 16.74 5.06 6.85
CA ALA A 127 16.99 4.52 8.19
C ALA A 127 16.52 5.47 9.30
N ASN A 128 16.75 6.77 9.15
CA ASN A 128 16.30 7.80 10.10
C ASN A 128 14.78 7.93 10.14
N LEU A 129 14.09 7.84 9.02
CA LEU A 129 12.62 7.78 9.00
C LEU A 129 12.11 6.56 9.77
N LEU A 130 12.63 5.39 9.47
CA LEU A 130 12.24 4.15 10.15
C LEU A 130 12.54 4.15 11.65
N LYS A 131 13.57 4.88 12.09
CA LYS A 131 13.90 5.04 13.52
C LYS A 131 12.72 5.61 14.30
N THR A 132 11.94 6.50 13.72
CA THR A 132 10.81 7.19 14.36
C THR A 132 9.45 6.49 14.15
N GLU A 133 9.36 5.58 13.20
CA GLU A 133 8.12 4.86 12.88
C GLU A 133 8.05 3.50 13.59
N VAL A 134 6.85 3.02 13.87
CA VAL A 134 6.64 1.65 14.36
C VAL A 134 6.58 0.71 13.16
N SER A 135 7.67 0.03 12.92
CA SER A 135 7.86 -0.97 11.86
C SER A 135 8.46 -2.24 12.47
N ASP A 136 8.10 -3.40 11.95
CA ASP A 136 8.54 -4.70 12.49
C ASP A 136 9.70 -5.29 11.70
N ILE A 137 9.74 -5.02 10.40
CA ILE A 137 10.68 -5.64 9.46
C ILE A 137 11.08 -4.62 8.41
N ILE A 138 12.29 -4.78 7.91
CA ILE A 138 12.74 -4.15 6.66
C ILE A 138 13.31 -5.20 5.72
N VAL A 139 13.02 -5.07 4.42
CA VAL A 139 13.60 -5.87 3.35
C VAL A 139 14.06 -4.99 2.19
N ALA A 140 15.30 -5.20 1.75
CA ALA A 140 15.90 -4.45 0.65
C ALA A 140 17.00 -5.29 -0.04
N PRO A 141 17.45 -4.91 -1.26
CA PRO A 141 18.57 -5.56 -1.92
C PRO A 141 19.91 -5.32 -1.24
N SER A 142 20.09 -4.16 -0.60
CA SER A 142 21.29 -3.81 0.16
C SER A 142 21.02 -2.64 1.11
N TYR A 143 21.99 -2.36 1.95
CA TYR A 143 21.96 -1.27 2.94
C TYR A 143 23.30 -0.58 2.94
N SER A 144 23.34 0.75 2.96
CA SER A 144 24.57 1.44 3.27
C SER A 144 25.03 1.06 4.69
N GLN A 145 26.32 1.07 4.94
CA GLN A 145 26.88 0.65 6.23
C GLN A 145 26.28 1.48 7.38
N GLU A 146 26.19 2.79 7.21
CA GLU A 146 25.63 3.70 8.20
C GLU A 146 24.14 3.45 8.45
N ALA A 147 23.35 3.24 7.39
CA ALA A 147 21.92 2.88 7.51
C ALA A 147 21.73 1.58 8.29
N LEU A 148 22.55 0.56 8.00
CA LEU A 148 22.48 -0.71 8.69
C LEU A 148 22.76 -0.59 10.20
N GLU A 149 23.76 0.23 10.57
CA GLU A 149 24.08 0.47 11.99
C GLU A 149 22.95 1.22 12.72
N ILE A 150 22.29 2.18 12.07
CA ILE A 150 21.11 2.86 12.63
C ILE A 150 19.97 1.87 12.85
N LEU A 151 19.67 1.05 11.84
CA LEU A 151 18.56 0.08 11.88
C LEU A 151 18.77 -1.03 12.91
N LYS A 152 20.01 -1.51 13.10
CA LYS A 152 20.34 -2.52 14.12
C LYS A 152 20.04 -2.05 15.55
N GLN A 153 20.05 -0.74 15.81
CA GLN A 153 19.73 -0.21 17.15
C GLN A 153 18.21 -0.19 17.43
N LYS A 154 17.38 -0.26 16.40
CA LYS A 154 15.92 -0.22 16.53
C LYS A 154 15.41 -1.44 17.30
N LYS A 155 14.30 -1.25 18.06
CA LYS A 155 13.69 -2.29 18.92
C LYS A 155 14.68 -2.92 19.92
N LYS A 156 15.60 -2.11 20.45
CA LYS A 156 16.64 -2.59 21.39
C LYS A 156 17.51 -3.72 20.76
N GLY A 157 17.85 -3.58 19.49
CA GLY A 157 18.66 -4.52 18.74
C GLY A 157 17.91 -5.71 18.13
N LYS A 158 16.58 -5.74 18.22
CA LYS A 158 15.75 -6.87 17.73
C LYS A 158 14.97 -6.57 16.44
N TYR A 159 15.24 -5.46 15.77
CA TYR A 159 14.59 -5.15 14.50
C TYR A 159 14.98 -6.15 13.43
N LEU A 160 14.01 -6.75 12.74
CA LEU A 160 14.29 -7.74 11.71
C LEU A 160 14.74 -7.03 10.43
N ILE A 161 15.98 -7.32 9.99
CA ILE A 161 16.59 -6.76 8.80
C ILE A 161 16.91 -7.89 7.84
N LEU A 162 16.31 -7.85 6.66
CA LEU A 162 16.44 -8.87 5.62
C LEU A 162 17.10 -8.27 4.38
N GLU A 163 18.14 -8.93 3.88
CA GLU A 163 18.75 -8.65 2.57
C GLU A 163 18.27 -9.69 1.57
N ILE A 164 17.88 -9.27 0.37
CA ILE A 164 17.38 -10.16 -0.66
C ILE A 164 18.05 -9.89 -2.00
N ASP A 165 18.45 -10.96 -2.71
CA ASP A 165 19.06 -10.86 -4.04
C ASP A 165 18.02 -10.37 -5.06
N PRO A 166 18.19 -9.15 -5.64
CA PRO A 166 17.25 -8.60 -6.62
C PRO A 166 17.24 -9.37 -7.95
N ASN A 167 18.29 -10.15 -8.23
CA ASN A 167 18.43 -10.89 -9.48
C ASN A 167 17.91 -12.34 -9.39
N TYR A 168 17.51 -12.78 -8.20
CA TYR A 168 16.97 -14.12 -8.03
C TYR A 168 15.71 -14.33 -8.88
N VAL A 169 15.71 -15.42 -9.64
CA VAL A 169 14.56 -15.86 -10.45
C VAL A 169 13.96 -17.09 -9.78
N PRO A 170 12.75 -17.02 -9.23
CA PRO A 170 12.06 -18.18 -8.67
C PRO A 170 11.78 -19.25 -9.73
N ALA A 171 11.56 -20.49 -9.30
CA ALA A 171 11.10 -21.56 -10.18
C ALA A 171 9.80 -21.16 -10.91
N PRO A 172 9.60 -21.64 -12.16
CA PRO A 172 8.40 -21.29 -12.93
C PRO A 172 7.13 -21.96 -12.37
N ILE A 173 7.28 -23.03 -11.61
CA ILE A 173 6.21 -23.78 -10.96
C ILE A 173 6.24 -23.53 -9.47
N GLU A 174 5.10 -23.30 -8.89
CA GLU A 174 4.92 -23.22 -7.45
C GLU A 174 3.91 -24.26 -6.94
N GLU A 175 4.20 -24.80 -5.75
CA GLU A 175 3.41 -25.83 -5.11
C GLU A 175 2.85 -25.36 -3.77
N ARG A 176 1.66 -25.81 -3.44
CA ARG A 176 1.03 -25.58 -2.14
C ARG A 176 0.32 -26.83 -1.67
N THR A 177 0.66 -27.32 -0.47
CA THR A 177 -0.03 -28.46 0.13
C THR A 177 -1.10 -28.01 1.12
N VAL A 178 -2.32 -28.46 0.90
CA VAL A 178 -3.48 -28.17 1.75
C VAL A 178 -4.23 -29.49 2.02
N PHE A 179 -4.44 -29.81 3.27
CA PHE A 179 -5.17 -31.04 3.70
C PHE A 179 -4.65 -32.33 3.03
N GLY A 180 -3.33 -32.45 2.85
CA GLY A 180 -2.70 -33.61 2.22
C GLY A 180 -2.76 -33.64 0.69
N ILE A 181 -3.32 -32.63 0.04
CA ILE A 181 -3.36 -32.48 -1.41
C ILE A 181 -2.36 -31.39 -1.80
N THR A 182 -1.46 -31.73 -2.72
CA THR A 182 -0.54 -30.75 -3.31
C THR A 182 -1.18 -30.17 -4.58
N LEU A 183 -1.29 -28.85 -4.59
CA LEU A 183 -1.74 -28.06 -5.73
C LEU A 183 -0.49 -27.49 -6.40
N GLU A 184 -0.39 -27.62 -7.69
CA GLU A 184 0.69 -27.11 -8.53
C GLU A 184 0.13 -26.13 -9.54
N GLN A 185 0.85 -25.03 -9.78
CA GLN A 185 0.48 -24.04 -10.80
C GLN A 185 1.74 -23.35 -11.35
N GLU A 186 1.59 -22.74 -12.51
CA GLU A 186 2.58 -21.78 -12.99
C GLU A 186 2.59 -20.56 -12.08
N ARG A 187 3.80 -20.07 -11.77
CA ARG A 187 3.95 -18.81 -11.04
C ARG A 187 3.39 -17.65 -11.86
N ASN A 188 2.69 -16.74 -11.22
CA ASN A 188 2.24 -15.52 -11.87
C ASN A 188 3.45 -14.60 -12.17
N ASP A 189 4.05 -14.75 -13.35
CA ASP A 189 5.18 -13.96 -13.82
C ASP A 189 4.81 -12.95 -14.91
N VAL A 190 3.51 -12.76 -15.17
CA VAL A 190 3.00 -11.75 -16.09
C VAL A 190 3.59 -10.40 -15.73
N ARG A 191 4.28 -9.78 -16.70
CA ARG A 191 4.82 -8.43 -16.55
C ARG A 191 3.75 -7.42 -16.91
N ILE A 192 3.51 -6.50 -15.97
CA ILE A 192 2.56 -5.41 -16.18
C ILE A 192 3.32 -4.21 -16.74
N GLY A 193 3.02 -3.84 -17.98
CA GLY A 193 3.66 -2.77 -18.72
C GLY A 193 2.65 -1.85 -19.41
N LYS A 194 3.13 -1.08 -20.40
CA LYS A 194 2.30 -0.09 -21.10
C LYS A 194 1.21 -0.70 -22.00
N GLU A 195 1.32 -1.97 -22.34
CA GLU A 195 0.36 -2.74 -23.15
C GLU A 195 -1.03 -2.85 -22.51
N VAL A 196 -1.13 -2.69 -21.21
CA VAL A 196 -2.42 -2.69 -20.48
C VAL A 196 -3.32 -1.50 -20.87
N PHE A 197 -2.79 -0.50 -21.57
CA PHE A 197 -3.50 0.70 -22.01
C PHE A 197 -3.93 0.63 -23.48
N ASP A 198 -3.58 -0.43 -24.23
CA ASP A 198 -3.80 -0.49 -25.68
C ASP A 198 -5.28 -0.68 -26.06
N ASN A 199 -6.10 -1.20 -25.14
CA ASN A 199 -7.51 -1.46 -25.41
C ASN A 199 -8.42 -0.53 -24.60
N ILE A 200 -8.47 0.76 -24.99
CA ILE A 200 -9.39 1.74 -24.43
C ILE A 200 -10.79 1.49 -24.98
N VAL A 201 -11.79 1.38 -24.10
CA VAL A 201 -13.18 1.00 -24.44
C VAL A 201 -14.18 2.15 -24.23
N THR A 202 -13.73 3.31 -23.82
CA THR A 202 -14.57 4.51 -23.59
C THR A 202 -14.43 5.54 -24.70
N THR A 203 -15.41 6.43 -24.81
CA THR A 203 -15.41 7.55 -25.77
C THR A 203 -14.25 8.51 -25.56
N GLN A 204 -13.95 8.84 -24.28
CA GLN A 204 -12.70 9.54 -23.94
C GLN A 204 -11.57 8.51 -23.97
N CYS A 205 -10.45 8.85 -24.61
CA CYS A 205 -9.37 7.88 -24.85
C CYS A 205 -7.97 8.40 -24.48
N ASP A 206 -7.85 9.57 -23.88
CA ASP A 206 -6.57 10.12 -23.49
C ASP A 206 -6.23 9.75 -22.02
N ILE A 207 -5.14 9.00 -21.85
CA ILE A 207 -4.56 8.67 -20.54
C ILE A 207 -3.20 9.36 -20.46
N PRO A 208 -3.05 10.44 -19.70
CA PRO A 208 -1.76 11.14 -19.58
C PRO A 208 -0.72 10.26 -18.86
N ASP A 209 0.56 10.50 -19.12
CA ASP A 209 1.66 9.67 -18.58
C ASP A 209 1.65 9.58 -17.05
N ARG A 210 1.22 10.63 -16.35
CA ARG A 210 1.03 10.59 -14.89
C ARG A 210 -0.01 9.53 -14.50
N ALA A 211 -1.16 9.52 -15.16
CA ALA A 211 -2.20 8.54 -14.88
C ALA A 211 -1.80 7.11 -15.28
N LYS A 212 -1.02 6.94 -16.36
CA LYS A 212 -0.43 5.65 -16.71
C LYS A 212 0.50 5.13 -15.60
N GLN A 213 1.34 6.00 -15.02
CA GLN A 213 2.17 5.63 -13.87
C GLN A 213 1.32 5.21 -12.67
N ASP A 214 0.27 5.97 -12.33
CA ASP A 214 -0.64 5.66 -11.22
C ASP A 214 -1.36 4.33 -11.45
N LEU A 215 -1.83 4.07 -12.66
CA LEU A 215 -2.47 2.81 -13.04
C LEU A 215 -1.49 1.62 -12.96
N LEU A 216 -0.22 1.78 -13.36
CA LEU A 216 0.82 0.75 -13.20
C LEU A 216 1.09 0.48 -11.72
N VAL A 217 1.22 1.53 -10.89
CA VAL A 217 1.40 1.37 -9.44
C VAL A 217 0.23 0.59 -8.84
N ALA A 218 -0.99 0.93 -9.22
CA ALA A 218 -2.19 0.26 -8.72
C ALA A 218 -2.28 -1.20 -9.18
N LEU A 219 -2.10 -1.49 -10.48
CA LEU A 219 -2.17 -2.85 -11.03
C LEU A 219 -1.11 -3.78 -10.44
N ILE A 220 0.15 -3.32 -10.38
CA ILE A 220 1.25 -4.11 -9.79
C ILE A 220 0.98 -4.35 -8.30
N THR A 221 0.42 -3.37 -7.58
CA THR A 221 0.02 -3.56 -6.18
C THR A 221 -1.03 -4.66 -6.04
N LEU A 222 -2.03 -4.69 -6.94
CA LEU A 222 -3.09 -5.70 -6.89
C LEU A 222 -2.60 -7.12 -7.20
N LYS A 223 -1.56 -7.28 -8.03
CA LYS A 223 -0.92 -8.58 -8.28
C LYS A 223 -0.43 -9.25 -6.99
N TYR A 224 -0.08 -8.46 -5.98
CA TYR A 224 0.40 -8.93 -4.67
C TYR A 224 -0.65 -8.75 -3.56
N THR A 225 -1.91 -8.58 -3.93
CA THR A 225 -3.03 -8.36 -3.01
C THR A 225 -4.03 -9.51 -3.09
N GLN A 226 -4.52 -9.95 -1.93
CA GLN A 226 -5.54 -11.02 -1.88
C GLN A 226 -6.83 -10.60 -2.61
N SER A 227 -7.25 -11.40 -3.57
CA SER A 227 -8.50 -11.21 -4.33
C SER A 227 -9.75 -11.48 -3.45
N ASN A 228 -10.91 -10.87 -3.72
CA ASN A 228 -11.11 -9.74 -4.62
C ASN A 228 -10.37 -8.52 -4.12
N SER A 229 -9.80 -7.74 -5.02
CA SER A 229 -9.10 -6.53 -4.63
C SER A 229 -9.25 -5.41 -5.66
N VAL A 230 -9.22 -4.17 -5.17
CA VAL A 230 -9.21 -2.95 -5.98
C VAL A 230 -8.26 -1.93 -5.36
N CYS A 231 -7.76 -1.03 -6.18
CA CYS A 231 -6.81 0.00 -5.76
C CYS A 231 -7.13 1.37 -6.38
N PHE A 232 -7.04 2.41 -5.56
CA PHE A 232 -7.05 3.81 -5.96
C PHE A 232 -5.63 4.34 -5.87
N ALA A 233 -5.17 5.06 -6.88
CA ALA A 233 -3.83 5.64 -6.94
C ALA A 233 -3.83 7.07 -7.46
N LEU A 234 -2.87 7.87 -7.00
CA LEU A 234 -2.66 9.25 -7.41
C LEU A 234 -1.20 9.66 -7.16
N ASP A 235 -0.60 10.36 -8.11
CA ASP A 235 0.75 10.91 -8.02
C ASP A 235 1.84 9.88 -7.64
N GLY A 236 1.79 8.69 -8.27
CA GLY A 236 2.79 7.64 -8.07
C GLY A 236 2.64 6.84 -6.78
N GLN A 237 1.51 6.96 -6.08
CA GLN A 237 1.22 6.18 -4.87
C GLN A 237 -0.20 5.61 -4.87
N THR A 238 -0.39 4.50 -4.18
CA THR A 238 -1.72 4.06 -3.80
C THR A 238 -2.30 5.01 -2.76
N ILE A 239 -3.60 5.28 -2.80
CA ILE A 239 -4.31 6.11 -1.82
C ILE A 239 -5.43 5.36 -1.11
N GLY A 240 -5.78 4.16 -1.60
CA GLY A 240 -6.75 3.29 -0.97
C GLY A 240 -6.73 1.90 -1.60
N ILE A 241 -6.59 0.85 -0.79
CA ILE A 241 -6.58 -0.55 -1.20
C ILE A 241 -7.68 -1.29 -0.46
N GLY A 242 -8.54 -1.98 -1.20
CA GLY A 242 -9.52 -2.92 -0.67
C GLY A 242 -9.12 -4.33 -1.06
N ALA A 243 -8.99 -5.24 -0.09
CA ALA A 243 -8.44 -6.57 -0.29
C ALA A 243 -9.29 -7.65 0.36
N GLY A 244 -9.31 -8.86 -0.24
CA GLY A 244 -9.79 -10.08 0.38
C GLY A 244 -11.29 -10.12 0.67
N GLN A 245 -12.12 -9.32 -0.01
CA GLN A 245 -13.55 -9.34 0.16
C GLN A 245 -14.22 -10.33 -0.81
N GLN A 246 -15.32 -10.96 -0.37
CA GLN A 246 -16.08 -11.88 -1.20
C GLN A 246 -16.88 -11.18 -2.29
N SER A 247 -17.12 -9.88 -2.17
CA SER A 247 -17.82 -9.06 -3.15
C SER A 247 -16.94 -7.91 -3.63
N ARG A 248 -16.87 -7.71 -4.96
CA ARG A 248 -16.11 -6.63 -5.58
C ARG A 248 -16.53 -5.26 -5.08
N ILE A 249 -17.83 -5.00 -4.97
CA ILE A 249 -18.33 -3.71 -4.48
C ILE A 249 -17.92 -3.46 -3.00
N HIS A 250 -17.77 -4.49 -2.18
CA HIS A 250 -17.26 -4.31 -0.82
C HIS A 250 -15.78 -3.89 -0.83
N CYS A 251 -14.97 -4.45 -1.72
CA CYS A 251 -13.59 -3.97 -1.93
C CYS A 251 -13.58 -2.51 -2.35
N THR A 252 -14.41 -2.14 -3.32
CA THR A 252 -14.48 -0.77 -3.84
C THR A 252 -14.91 0.22 -2.76
N ARG A 253 -15.89 -0.12 -1.94
CA ARG A 253 -16.33 0.73 -0.81
C ARG A 253 -15.21 0.92 0.21
N LEU A 254 -14.53 -0.15 0.59
CA LEU A 254 -13.41 -0.12 1.53
C LEU A 254 -12.23 0.71 0.99
N ALA A 255 -11.82 0.46 -0.25
CA ALA A 255 -10.74 1.20 -0.88
C ALA A 255 -11.05 2.68 -1.05
N ALA A 256 -12.28 2.99 -1.46
CA ALA A 256 -12.74 4.36 -1.64
C ALA A 256 -12.85 5.12 -0.30
N GLU A 257 -13.27 4.47 0.79
CA GLU A 257 -13.27 5.08 2.12
C GLU A 257 -11.84 5.42 2.57
N LYS A 258 -10.88 4.52 2.34
CA LYS A 258 -9.45 4.79 2.61
C LYS A 258 -8.92 5.95 1.77
N ALA A 259 -9.26 6.02 0.48
CA ALA A 259 -8.86 7.11 -0.40
C ALA A 259 -9.48 8.46 0.04
N ASP A 260 -10.75 8.45 0.42
CA ASP A 260 -11.44 9.63 0.96
C ASP A 260 -10.77 10.10 2.27
N ASN A 261 -10.44 9.18 3.17
CA ASN A 261 -9.74 9.47 4.42
C ASN A 261 -8.31 9.98 4.18
N TRP A 262 -7.58 9.40 3.21
CA TRP A 262 -6.27 9.89 2.80
C TRP A 262 -6.34 11.36 2.36
N TRP A 263 -7.36 11.74 1.59
CA TRP A 263 -7.56 13.11 1.15
C TRP A 263 -8.03 14.04 2.28
N LEU A 264 -8.92 13.56 3.15
CA LEU A 264 -9.42 14.31 4.30
C LEU A 264 -8.33 14.61 5.35
N ARG A 265 -7.29 13.77 5.47
CA ARG A 265 -6.12 14.03 6.32
C ARG A 265 -5.34 15.29 5.90
N GLN A 266 -5.51 15.75 4.67
CA GLN A 266 -4.93 16.99 4.14
C GLN A 266 -5.84 18.22 4.31
N HIS A 267 -6.99 18.04 4.95
CA HIS A 267 -7.88 19.16 5.24
C HIS A 267 -7.21 20.14 6.23
N PRO A 268 -7.35 21.49 6.07
CA PRO A 268 -6.73 22.47 6.96
C PRO A 268 -7.00 22.24 8.45
N ARG A 269 -8.21 21.80 8.84
CA ARG A 269 -8.51 21.46 10.25
C ARG A 269 -7.68 20.26 10.74
N ALA A 270 -7.43 19.24 9.91
CA ALA A 270 -6.58 18.10 10.26
C ALA A 270 -5.12 18.53 10.43
N LEU A 271 -4.61 19.35 9.49
CA LEU A 271 -3.21 19.81 9.48
C LEU A 271 -2.87 20.82 10.60
N ASN A 272 -3.87 21.47 11.18
CA ASN A 272 -3.68 22.49 12.22
C ASN A 272 -4.15 22.03 13.61
N MET A 273 -4.34 20.72 13.82
CA MET A 273 -4.72 20.18 15.14
C MET A 273 -3.62 20.45 16.17
N LYS A 274 -4.04 20.89 17.36
CA LYS A 274 -3.15 21.14 18.50
C LYS A 274 -3.17 19.97 19.44
N PHE A 275 -2.17 19.11 19.33
CA PHE A 275 -2.04 17.94 20.20
C PHE A 275 -1.40 18.28 21.54
N ARG A 276 -1.71 17.50 22.59
CA ARG A 276 -1.07 17.63 23.90
C ARG A 276 0.44 17.39 23.83
N GLU A 277 1.21 17.98 24.73
CA GLU A 277 2.64 17.72 24.82
C GLU A 277 2.94 16.25 25.11
N GLY A 278 4.01 15.74 24.53
CA GLY A 278 4.48 14.37 24.73
C GLY A 278 3.63 13.29 24.08
N ILE A 279 2.61 13.65 23.28
CA ILE A 279 1.83 12.67 22.51
C ILE A 279 2.73 11.95 21.50
N SER A 280 2.60 10.65 21.41
CA SER A 280 3.34 9.85 20.42
C SER A 280 2.77 10.03 19.01
N ARG A 281 3.61 9.81 17.99
CA ARG A 281 3.17 9.84 16.57
C ARG A 281 2.03 8.83 16.29
N VAL A 282 2.02 7.71 17.00
CA VAL A 282 0.96 6.70 16.92
C VAL A 282 -0.37 7.27 17.42
N GLU A 283 -0.37 7.88 18.62
CA GLU A 283 -1.57 8.50 19.18
C GLU A 283 -2.06 9.65 18.28
N VAL A 284 -1.16 10.46 17.70
CA VAL A 284 -1.51 11.50 16.72
C VAL A 284 -2.26 10.90 15.52
N ASN A 285 -1.73 9.82 14.92
CA ASN A 285 -2.39 9.17 13.79
C ASN A 285 -3.76 8.61 14.15
N ASN A 286 -3.88 7.96 15.34
CA ASN A 286 -5.15 7.44 15.83
C ASN A 286 -6.15 8.57 16.13
N ALA A 287 -5.67 9.71 16.67
CA ALA A 287 -6.52 10.86 16.93
C ALA A 287 -7.07 11.50 15.66
N ILE A 288 -6.26 11.59 14.58
CA ILE A 288 -6.72 12.06 13.27
C ILE A 288 -7.72 11.07 12.68
N ASP A 289 -7.46 9.77 12.76
CA ASP A 289 -8.37 8.72 12.29
C ASP A 289 -9.72 8.78 13.04
N GLY A 290 -9.68 8.89 14.36
CA GLY A 290 -10.87 9.07 15.21
C GLY A 290 -11.64 10.36 14.89
N TRP A 291 -10.96 11.43 14.43
CA TRP A 291 -11.62 12.66 13.96
C TRP A 291 -12.37 12.46 12.65
N LEU A 292 -11.86 11.60 11.77
CA LEU A 292 -12.49 11.27 10.48
C LEU A 292 -13.67 10.31 10.66
N ASN A 293 -13.66 9.49 11.69
CA ASN A 293 -14.70 8.50 11.94
C ASN A 293 -15.98 9.14 12.53
N ASP A 294 -17.12 8.90 11.87
CA ASP A 294 -18.43 9.41 12.31
C ASP A 294 -19.09 8.50 13.38
N ASN A 295 -18.60 7.26 13.55
CA ASN A 295 -19.21 6.21 14.38
C ASN A 295 -18.31 5.86 15.58
N ILE A 296 -17.99 6.83 16.44
CA ILE A 296 -17.25 6.56 17.67
C ILE A 296 -18.21 6.50 18.88
N THR A 297 -17.93 5.59 19.78
CA THR A 297 -18.67 5.48 21.05
C THR A 297 -18.33 6.66 21.98
N GLU A 298 -19.18 6.89 23.00
CA GLU A 298 -18.91 7.96 23.98
C GLU A 298 -17.58 7.70 24.73
N ALA A 299 -17.25 6.45 25.06
CA ALA A 299 -16.00 6.09 25.71
C ALA A 299 -14.78 6.43 24.83
N GLU A 300 -14.83 6.07 23.54
CA GLU A 300 -13.80 6.43 22.56
C GLU A 300 -13.67 7.95 22.42
N ASN A 301 -14.81 8.67 22.35
CA ASN A 301 -14.84 10.11 22.24
C ASN A 301 -14.18 10.81 23.47
N GLN A 302 -14.40 10.29 24.68
CA GLN A 302 -13.74 10.81 25.88
C GLN A 302 -12.23 10.60 25.85
N GLN A 303 -11.75 9.43 25.42
CA GLN A 303 -10.33 9.16 25.26
C GLN A 303 -9.73 10.03 24.13
N TRP A 304 -10.42 10.15 23.02
CA TRP A 304 -10.01 10.95 21.87
C TRP A 304 -9.79 12.43 22.25
N LYS A 305 -10.70 13.03 23.03
CA LYS A 305 -10.56 14.42 23.51
C LYS A 305 -9.28 14.65 24.30
N GLN A 306 -8.77 13.65 25.01
CA GLN A 306 -7.54 13.74 25.80
C GLN A 306 -6.26 13.84 24.96
N CYS A 307 -6.33 13.59 23.66
CA CYS A 307 -5.20 13.71 22.75
C CYS A 307 -4.82 15.17 22.42
N PHE A 308 -5.67 16.14 22.74
CA PHE A 308 -5.55 17.52 22.26
C PHE A 308 -5.34 18.52 23.39
N GLN A 309 -4.63 19.62 23.07
CA GLN A 309 -4.65 20.85 23.87
C GLN A 309 -5.97 21.62 23.64
N GLU A 310 -6.40 21.68 22.38
CA GLU A 310 -7.68 22.24 21.97
C GLU A 310 -8.39 21.18 21.12
N VAL A 311 -9.54 20.70 21.60
CA VAL A 311 -10.33 19.68 20.90
C VAL A 311 -10.83 20.26 19.58
N PRO A 312 -10.43 19.68 18.42
CA PRO A 312 -10.83 20.20 17.12
C PRO A 312 -12.32 19.95 16.87
N GLU A 313 -12.96 20.90 16.20
CA GLU A 313 -14.31 20.72 15.68
C GLU A 313 -14.30 19.65 14.58
N ARG A 314 -15.25 18.71 14.64
CA ARG A 314 -15.42 17.67 13.61
C ARG A 314 -15.98 18.27 12.33
N LEU A 315 -15.62 17.66 11.18
CA LEU A 315 -16.28 18.00 9.93
C LEU A 315 -17.68 17.40 9.87
N SER A 316 -18.65 18.19 9.48
CA SER A 316 -19.97 17.68 9.10
C SER A 316 -19.86 16.81 7.83
N LYS A 317 -20.85 15.97 7.59
CA LYS A 317 -20.93 15.15 6.36
C LYS A 317 -20.85 16.02 5.10
N SER A 318 -21.49 17.20 5.11
CA SER A 318 -21.46 18.14 3.99
C SER A 318 -20.05 18.70 3.75
N GLU A 319 -19.32 19.09 4.81
CA GLU A 319 -17.94 19.58 4.68
C GLU A 319 -17.00 18.49 4.16
N LYS A 320 -17.11 17.24 4.67
CA LYS A 320 -16.36 16.11 4.13
C LYS A 320 -16.61 15.91 2.64
N GLN A 321 -17.89 15.88 2.23
CA GLN A 321 -18.26 15.72 0.82
C GLN A 321 -17.74 16.87 -0.06
N GLN A 322 -17.79 18.13 0.42
CA GLN A 322 -17.26 19.28 -0.31
C GLN A 322 -15.74 19.20 -0.48
N TRP A 323 -15.02 18.69 0.52
CA TRP A 323 -13.59 18.48 0.43
C TRP A 323 -13.25 17.33 -0.53
N ILE A 324 -13.92 16.18 -0.40
CA ILE A 324 -13.73 15.02 -1.28
C ILE A 324 -14.00 15.38 -2.75
N LYS A 325 -14.97 16.23 -3.06
CA LYS A 325 -15.23 16.70 -4.43
C LYS A 325 -14.04 17.44 -5.09
N ARG A 326 -13.05 17.89 -4.31
CA ARG A 326 -11.82 18.50 -4.84
C ARG A 326 -10.78 17.46 -5.27
N LEU A 327 -10.89 16.22 -4.80
CA LEU A 327 -10.08 15.10 -5.26
C LEU A 327 -10.46 14.80 -6.72
N LYS A 328 -9.47 14.78 -7.60
CA LYS A 328 -9.65 14.64 -9.05
C LYS A 328 -8.54 13.80 -9.65
N GLU A 329 -8.75 13.36 -10.90
CA GLU A 329 -7.74 12.67 -11.70
C GLU A 329 -7.23 11.37 -11.05
N VAL A 330 -8.02 10.75 -10.19
CA VAL A 330 -7.67 9.50 -9.50
C VAL A 330 -7.72 8.35 -10.48
N SER A 331 -6.74 7.46 -10.38
CA SER A 331 -6.66 6.19 -11.08
C SER A 331 -7.27 5.07 -10.24
N TYR A 332 -8.02 4.16 -10.88
CA TYR A 332 -8.68 3.03 -10.23
C TYR A 332 -8.43 1.74 -11.01
N THR A 333 -8.08 0.68 -10.31
CA THR A 333 -7.85 -0.64 -10.91
C THR A 333 -8.54 -1.74 -10.13
N SER A 334 -8.82 -2.84 -10.83
CA SER A 334 -9.40 -4.07 -10.27
C SER A 334 -8.57 -5.28 -10.70
N ASP A 335 -8.35 -6.23 -9.79
CA ASP A 335 -7.61 -7.48 -10.05
C ASP A 335 -8.31 -8.45 -11.01
N ALA A 336 -9.60 -8.21 -11.27
CA ALA A 336 -10.41 -8.93 -12.26
C ALA A 336 -11.48 -8.00 -12.84
N PHE A 337 -12.40 -8.53 -13.66
CA PHE A 337 -13.48 -7.73 -14.25
C PHE A 337 -14.43 -7.14 -13.19
N LEU A 338 -14.99 -5.99 -13.51
CA LEU A 338 -16.04 -5.34 -12.73
C LEU A 338 -17.40 -5.96 -13.10
N PRO A 339 -18.10 -6.62 -12.14
CA PRO A 339 -19.34 -7.35 -12.47
C PRO A 339 -20.54 -6.43 -12.67
N PHE A 340 -20.53 -5.21 -12.12
CA PHE A 340 -21.64 -4.26 -12.14
C PHE A 340 -21.13 -2.82 -12.12
N ARG A 341 -21.96 -1.91 -12.62
CA ARG A 341 -21.68 -0.46 -12.68
C ARG A 341 -21.46 0.18 -11.31
N ASP A 342 -22.02 -0.39 -10.23
CA ASP A 342 -21.98 0.16 -8.86
C ASP A 342 -20.55 0.41 -8.36
N ASN A 343 -19.58 -0.33 -8.86
CA ASN A 343 -18.15 -0.12 -8.59
C ASN A 343 -17.69 1.24 -9.13
N LEU A 344 -18.03 1.58 -10.37
CA LEU A 344 -17.68 2.86 -10.98
C LEU A 344 -18.50 4.01 -10.39
N ASP A 345 -19.79 3.78 -10.10
CA ASP A 345 -20.64 4.76 -9.43
C ASP A 345 -20.07 5.16 -8.06
N ARG A 346 -19.52 4.20 -7.30
CA ARG A 346 -18.82 4.49 -6.03
C ARG A 346 -17.46 5.18 -6.27
N ALA A 347 -16.69 4.70 -7.23
CA ALA A 347 -15.36 5.22 -7.54
C ALA A 347 -15.41 6.68 -8.01
N ALA A 348 -16.42 7.04 -8.79
CA ALA A 348 -16.68 8.42 -9.25
C ALA A 348 -16.80 9.44 -8.10
N GLN A 349 -17.36 9.02 -6.95
CA GLN A 349 -17.50 9.89 -5.77
C GLN A 349 -16.16 10.25 -5.14
N SER A 350 -15.12 9.44 -5.35
CA SER A 350 -13.73 9.65 -4.90
C SER A 350 -12.82 10.19 -6.02
N GLY A 351 -13.40 10.87 -7.02
CA GLY A 351 -12.63 11.59 -8.04
C GLY A 351 -11.97 10.75 -9.12
N VAL A 352 -12.38 9.49 -9.29
CA VAL A 352 -11.80 8.61 -10.31
C VAL A 352 -12.08 9.13 -11.72
N LYS A 353 -11.01 9.16 -12.51
CA LYS A 353 -11.02 9.56 -13.91
C LYS A 353 -10.48 8.47 -14.83
N TYR A 354 -9.51 7.69 -14.38
CA TYR A 354 -8.83 6.66 -15.17
C TYR A 354 -9.04 5.29 -14.55
N VAL A 355 -9.43 4.33 -15.38
CA VAL A 355 -9.81 2.97 -14.94
C VAL A 355 -9.10 1.92 -15.78
N VAL A 356 -8.55 0.90 -15.12
CA VAL A 356 -8.12 -0.33 -15.79
C VAL A 356 -8.73 -1.53 -15.07
N GLN A 357 -9.34 -2.41 -15.83
CA GLN A 357 -9.84 -3.71 -15.39
C GLN A 357 -9.52 -4.80 -16.44
N THR A 358 -9.68 -6.06 -16.09
CA THR A 358 -9.39 -7.17 -17.01
C THR A 358 -10.28 -7.18 -18.26
N GLY A 359 -11.59 -6.91 -18.10
CA GLY A 359 -12.61 -7.12 -19.13
C GLY A 359 -13.07 -8.58 -19.18
N ASN A 360 -13.82 -8.93 -20.23
CA ASN A 360 -14.43 -10.25 -20.47
C ASN A 360 -15.57 -10.61 -19.50
N SER A 361 -16.25 -9.61 -18.94
CA SER A 361 -17.51 -9.79 -18.21
C SER A 361 -18.69 -9.82 -19.18
N ILE A 362 -19.72 -10.59 -18.89
CA ILE A 362 -21.01 -10.56 -19.61
C ILE A 362 -21.66 -9.16 -19.53
N ARG A 363 -21.25 -8.33 -18.60
CA ARG A 363 -21.79 -6.99 -18.34
C ARG A 363 -20.82 -5.86 -18.69
N ASP A 364 -19.82 -6.13 -19.52
CA ASP A 364 -18.86 -5.08 -19.93
C ASP A 364 -19.57 -3.88 -20.54
N ASP A 365 -20.59 -4.09 -21.39
CA ASP A 365 -21.40 -3.00 -22.01
C ASP A 365 -22.05 -2.08 -20.97
N GLU A 366 -22.51 -2.64 -19.82
CA GLU A 366 -23.11 -1.86 -18.72
C GLU A 366 -22.03 -1.03 -17.99
N VAL A 367 -20.88 -1.64 -17.74
CA VAL A 367 -19.76 -1.00 -17.03
C VAL A 367 -19.12 0.08 -17.90
N GLU A 368 -18.90 -0.18 -19.19
CA GLU A 368 -18.39 0.79 -20.17
C GLU A 368 -19.32 2.00 -20.32
N ARG A 369 -20.64 1.76 -20.33
CA ARG A 369 -21.63 2.83 -20.34
C ARG A 369 -21.53 3.68 -19.09
N ALA A 370 -21.42 3.07 -17.91
CA ALA A 370 -21.23 3.79 -16.65
C ALA A 370 -19.95 4.63 -16.65
N ALA A 371 -18.84 4.09 -17.18
CA ALA A 371 -17.59 4.83 -17.33
C ALA A 371 -17.77 6.08 -18.21
N ASN A 372 -18.48 5.94 -19.35
CA ASN A 372 -18.79 7.05 -20.25
C ASN A 372 -19.71 8.10 -19.59
N GLU A 373 -20.73 7.66 -18.85
CA GLU A 373 -21.67 8.56 -18.11
C GLU A 373 -20.91 9.41 -17.07
N HIS A 374 -19.90 8.83 -16.40
CA HIS A 374 -19.02 9.55 -15.46
C HIS A 374 -17.88 10.32 -16.14
N GLY A 375 -17.76 10.24 -17.47
CA GLY A 375 -16.67 10.87 -18.21
C GLY A 375 -15.30 10.29 -17.90
N MET A 376 -15.24 9.01 -17.51
CA MET A 376 -13.99 8.28 -17.25
C MET A 376 -13.34 7.81 -18.55
N VAL A 377 -12.03 7.55 -18.50
CA VAL A 377 -11.28 6.82 -19.51
C VAL A 377 -11.03 5.42 -18.98
N MET A 378 -11.50 4.38 -19.68
CA MET A 378 -11.35 3.00 -19.24
C MET A 378 -10.65 2.15 -20.29
N ALA A 379 -9.69 1.35 -19.83
CA ALA A 379 -9.03 0.32 -20.65
C ALA A 379 -9.26 -1.07 -20.05
N HIS A 380 -9.34 -2.08 -20.94
CA HIS A 380 -9.35 -3.50 -20.58
C HIS A 380 -7.94 -4.07 -20.77
N SER A 381 -7.29 -4.46 -19.68
CA SER A 381 -5.91 -4.98 -19.67
C SER A 381 -5.76 -6.35 -20.31
N ARG A 382 -6.80 -7.18 -20.25
CA ARG A 382 -6.82 -8.57 -20.74
C ARG A 382 -5.82 -9.51 -20.03
N ILE A 383 -5.35 -9.13 -18.85
CA ILE A 383 -4.44 -9.93 -18.00
C ILE A 383 -5.10 -10.31 -16.68
#